data_a3d2dc70098b02800488d6e3b622cb34
#
_entry.id   a3d2dc70098b02800488d6e3b622cb34
#
_cell.length_a   1.000
_cell.length_b   1.000
_cell.length_c   1.000
_cell.angle_alpha   90.00
_cell.angle_beta   90.00
_cell.angle_gamma   90.00
#
_symmetry.space_group_name_H-M   'P 1'
#
loop_
_entity.id
_entity.type
_entity.pdbx_description
1 polymer ?
#
loop_
_entity_poly.entity_id
_entity_poly.type
_entity_poly.pdbx_seq_one_letter_code
_entity_poly.pdbx_strand_id
1 'polypeptide(L)'
;MRNPSLLLLIVVFILAPFKLSAAADTVVVRETRIPVLIERQDNELFHLRIEAAQSQMLNEVKLDFGKDVNLNEIESVKLYYGGTESVERRGKTYFAPVDYISNNTPGKTLAANTSYSVLKSEVKAPKREVVLKADQKLFPGVNYFWISLQMKPVASILSKVSAEVVEAKIDGQIAPLKIARKADTHYMGIGVRHAGDDGAAAYRIPGLATSNKGTLLGVYDVRYNNSADLQEYVEIGLSRSTDGGQTWEKMRIPMAFGEYDGLPKAQNGVGDPAILVDKKTGTIWIVAAWTHGMGNGRAWWNSQTGMDRNHTAQLMMVKSDDDGKTWSEPMNITEQVKDPSWYFLLQGPGRGISMEDGTLVFASQYIGNDRIPNAGIIYSKDHGKTWNISTLARTNTTESQVAEVEPGVLMLNMRDNRGGSRAVSTTTDLGKTWKEHESSRTALQEPVCMASLISVKAKENVLGKDILLFSNPNDAKNRHSITIKASLDGGVTWLPENQLLLDAGCGVGDTAA
;
A
#
# COMPACT_ATOMS: atom_id res chain seq x y z
N MET A 1 92.35 -48.72 19.06
CA MET A 1 91.52 -48.02 18.14
C MET A 1 90.10 -48.01 18.71
N ARG A 2 89.63 -46.88 19.21
CA ARG A 2 88.35 -46.73 19.93
C ARG A 2 87.32 -46.16 18.94
N ASN A 3 86.22 -46.89 18.79
CA ASN A 3 85.05 -46.39 18.07
C ASN A 3 84.17 -45.51 19.00
N PRO A 4 83.74 -44.34 18.61
CA PRO A 4 82.71 -43.61 19.38
C PRO A 4 81.34 -43.97 18.84
N SER A 5 80.44 -44.41 19.71
CA SER A 5 79.03 -44.63 19.48
C SER A 5 78.30 -43.28 19.38
N LEU A 6 77.63 -43.03 18.25
CA LEU A 6 76.81 -41.87 18.02
C LEU A 6 75.36 -42.10 18.55
N LEU A 7 75.00 -41.38 19.61
CA LEU A 7 73.68 -41.45 20.22
C LEU A 7 72.72 -40.50 19.41
N LEU A 8 71.77 -41.07 18.68
CA LEU A 8 70.77 -40.32 17.91
C LEU A 8 69.58 -39.95 18.82
N LEU A 9 69.47 -38.66 19.17
CA LEU A 9 68.34 -38.13 19.94
C LEU A 9 67.18 -37.86 19.00
N ILE A 10 66.15 -38.71 19.04
CA ILE A 10 64.91 -38.48 18.29
C ILE A 10 64.02 -37.54 19.14
N VAL A 11 63.92 -36.26 18.73
CA VAL A 11 62.96 -35.31 19.28
C VAL A 11 61.64 -35.53 18.58
N VAL A 12 60.65 -36.12 19.23
CA VAL A 12 59.29 -36.25 18.75
C VAL A 12 58.57 -34.92 19.05
N PHE A 13 58.39 -34.10 18.03
CA PHE A 13 57.46 -32.95 18.10
C PHE A 13 56.05 -33.50 18.08
N ILE A 14 55.35 -33.47 19.22
CA ILE A 14 53.94 -33.67 19.31
C ILE A 14 53.29 -32.37 18.79
N LEU A 15 52.96 -32.31 17.50
CA LEU A 15 52.07 -31.28 16.95
C LEU A 15 50.66 -31.50 17.51
N ALA A 16 50.34 -30.80 18.58
CA ALA A 16 48.93 -30.65 18.96
C ALA A 16 48.17 -30.05 17.76
N PRO A 17 47.06 -30.62 17.35
CA PRO A 17 46.27 -30.01 16.28
C PRO A 17 45.73 -28.66 16.79
N PHE A 18 46.31 -27.55 16.31
CA PHE A 18 45.65 -26.25 16.39
C PHE A 18 44.35 -26.41 15.62
N LYS A 19 43.25 -26.58 16.33
CA LYS A 19 41.94 -26.33 15.75
C LYS A 19 41.91 -24.84 15.36
N LEU A 20 42.16 -24.53 14.10
CA LEU A 20 41.80 -23.25 13.56
C LEU A 20 40.28 -23.20 13.74
N SER A 21 39.82 -22.45 14.72
CA SER A 21 38.40 -22.07 14.79
C SER A 21 38.09 -21.31 13.50
N ALA A 22 37.39 -21.95 12.58
CA ALA A 22 36.84 -21.23 11.44
C ALA A 22 36.04 -20.06 12.01
N ALA A 23 36.29 -18.87 11.50
CA ALA A 23 35.47 -17.69 11.86
C ALA A 23 34.01 -18.05 11.65
N ALA A 24 33.17 -17.69 12.61
CA ALA A 24 31.72 -17.91 12.49
C ALA A 24 31.18 -17.22 11.24
N ASP A 25 30.29 -17.89 10.53
CA ASP A 25 29.69 -17.34 9.32
C ASP A 25 28.93 -16.06 9.62
N THR A 26 28.95 -15.13 8.69
CA THR A 26 28.30 -13.81 8.85
C THR A 26 26.79 -13.94 8.73
N VAL A 27 26.07 -13.38 9.70
CA VAL A 27 24.61 -13.22 9.65
C VAL A 27 24.29 -11.89 8.97
N VAL A 28 23.72 -11.95 7.77
CA VAL A 28 23.23 -10.77 7.06
C VAL A 28 21.83 -10.47 7.55
N VAL A 29 21.63 -9.28 8.12
CA VAL A 29 20.36 -8.82 8.67
C VAL A 29 19.77 -7.78 7.74
N ARG A 30 18.53 -7.98 7.32
CA ARG A 30 17.72 -7.01 6.57
C ARG A 30 16.46 -6.73 7.35
N GLU A 31 16.32 -5.52 7.82
CA GLU A 31 15.08 -5.05 8.43
C GLU A 31 14.05 -4.72 7.36
N THR A 32 12.79 -5.11 7.55
CA THR A 32 11.70 -4.72 6.66
C THR A 32 11.30 -3.26 6.94
N ARG A 33 10.68 -2.59 5.97
CA ARG A 33 10.06 -1.27 6.16
C ARG A 33 8.62 -1.32 5.70
N ILE A 34 7.84 -2.17 6.37
CA ILE A 34 6.41 -2.31 6.16
C ILE A 34 5.67 -1.97 7.46
N PRO A 35 4.44 -1.47 7.40
CA PRO A 35 3.63 -1.27 8.59
C PRO A 35 3.43 -2.57 9.37
N VAL A 36 3.37 -2.47 10.70
CA VAL A 36 2.96 -3.56 11.57
C VAL A 36 1.44 -3.52 11.70
N LEU A 37 0.75 -4.56 11.24
CA LEU A 37 -0.70 -4.66 11.32
C LEU A 37 -1.11 -5.30 12.65
N ILE A 38 -1.95 -4.59 13.41
CA ILE A 38 -2.33 -4.96 14.78
C ILE A 38 -3.01 -6.32 14.83
N GLU A 39 -3.90 -6.61 13.86
CA GLU A 39 -4.67 -7.85 13.80
C GLU A 39 -3.90 -9.06 13.24
N ARG A 40 -2.69 -8.85 12.71
CA ARG A 40 -1.89 -9.94 12.15
C ARG A 40 -1.15 -10.71 13.22
N GLN A 41 -1.18 -12.05 13.10
CA GLN A 41 -0.41 -12.95 13.96
C GLN A 41 1.09 -12.90 13.66
N ASP A 42 1.46 -12.57 12.42
CA ASP A 42 2.84 -12.54 11.97
C ASP A 42 3.08 -11.29 11.12
N ASN A 43 3.85 -10.35 11.67
CA ASN A 43 4.36 -9.17 10.98
C ASN A 43 5.88 -9.31 10.84
N GLU A 44 6.37 -9.24 9.62
CA GLU A 44 7.81 -9.35 9.35
C GLU A 44 8.56 -8.14 9.87
N LEU A 45 9.56 -8.36 10.75
CA LEU A 45 10.48 -7.31 11.18
C LEU A 45 11.84 -7.46 10.51
N PHE A 46 12.39 -8.68 10.56
CA PHE A 46 13.74 -8.96 10.05
C PHE A 46 13.77 -10.19 9.20
N HIS A 47 14.57 -10.15 8.14
CA HIS A 47 15.05 -11.31 7.41
C HIS A 47 16.53 -11.52 7.73
N LEU A 48 16.91 -12.77 7.98
CA LEU A 48 18.28 -13.16 8.23
C LEU A 48 18.72 -14.13 7.12
N ARG A 49 19.90 -13.88 6.55
CA ARG A 49 20.56 -14.75 5.59
C ARG A 49 21.91 -15.16 6.15
N ILE A 50 22.12 -16.48 6.25
CA ILE A 50 23.35 -17.05 6.74
C ILE A 50 23.90 -17.97 5.66
N GLU A 51 25.10 -17.70 5.17
CA GLU A 51 25.79 -18.56 4.22
C GLU A 51 26.81 -19.39 4.97
N ALA A 52 26.48 -20.67 5.16
CA ALA A 52 27.29 -21.60 5.92
C ALA A 52 28.23 -22.38 5.00
N ALA A 53 29.55 -22.33 5.28
CA ALA A 53 30.54 -23.09 4.53
C ALA A 53 30.43 -24.60 4.79
N GLN A 54 30.00 -24.99 5.99
CA GLN A 54 29.78 -26.35 6.43
C GLN A 54 28.57 -26.43 7.35
N SER A 55 28.18 -27.64 7.75
CA SER A 55 27.10 -27.82 8.71
C SER A 55 27.48 -27.24 10.07
N GLN A 56 26.66 -26.32 10.58
CA GLN A 56 26.81 -25.61 11.86
C GLN A 56 25.46 -25.55 12.57
N MET A 57 25.42 -24.98 13.78
CA MET A 57 24.19 -24.80 14.55
C MET A 57 23.97 -23.32 14.84
N LEU A 58 22.87 -22.72 14.31
CA LEU A 58 22.38 -21.45 14.84
C LEU A 58 21.72 -21.73 16.18
N ASN A 59 22.28 -21.20 17.25
CA ASN A 59 21.79 -21.45 18.62
C ASN A 59 20.70 -20.44 19.00
N GLU A 60 20.98 -19.15 18.81
CA GLU A 60 20.05 -18.07 19.21
C GLU A 60 20.30 -16.78 18.43
N VAL A 61 19.27 -15.95 18.41
CA VAL A 61 19.31 -14.57 17.92
C VAL A 61 18.77 -13.67 19.01
N LYS A 62 19.46 -12.56 19.30
CA LYS A 62 19.06 -11.57 20.30
C LYS A 62 18.59 -10.29 19.63
N LEU A 63 17.45 -9.79 20.11
CA LEU A 63 16.84 -8.52 19.72
C LEU A 63 16.91 -7.53 20.88
N ASP A 64 17.01 -6.24 20.54
CA ASP A 64 16.78 -5.12 21.46
C ASP A 64 15.71 -4.19 20.88
N PHE A 65 14.65 -3.96 21.64
CA PHE A 65 13.61 -3.01 21.28
C PHE A 65 14.03 -1.57 21.63
N GLY A 66 13.68 -0.62 20.76
CA GLY A 66 13.92 0.81 20.99
C GLY A 66 13.27 1.31 22.30
N LYS A 67 13.85 2.37 22.87
CA LYS A 67 13.42 2.90 24.18
C LYS A 67 11.97 3.38 24.22
N ASP A 68 11.47 3.86 23.09
CA ASP A 68 10.11 4.44 22.96
C ASP A 68 9.04 3.41 22.62
N VAL A 69 9.40 2.11 22.53
CA VAL A 69 8.46 1.03 22.23
C VAL A 69 7.66 0.68 23.47
N ASN A 70 6.32 0.69 23.33
CA ASN A 70 5.42 0.21 24.36
C ASN A 70 5.33 -1.32 24.37
N LEU A 71 6.18 -1.96 25.15
CA LEU A 71 6.25 -3.41 25.25
C LEU A 71 4.97 -4.08 25.74
N ASN A 72 4.12 -3.32 26.45
CA ASN A 72 2.82 -3.84 26.95
C ASN A 72 1.83 -4.10 25.80
N GLU A 73 2.04 -3.53 24.63
CA GLU A 73 1.21 -3.73 23.44
C GLU A 73 1.68 -4.91 22.58
N ILE A 74 2.85 -5.48 22.88
CA ILE A 74 3.36 -6.63 22.15
C ILE A 74 2.84 -7.93 22.76
N GLU A 75 2.24 -8.78 21.93
CA GLU A 75 1.80 -10.13 22.31
C GLU A 75 2.98 -11.10 22.31
N SER A 76 3.69 -11.20 21.18
CA SER A 76 4.84 -12.10 21.05
C SER A 76 5.81 -11.68 19.96
N VAL A 77 7.04 -12.22 20.07
CA VAL A 77 8.09 -12.21 19.05
C VAL A 77 8.42 -13.64 18.69
N LYS A 78 8.52 -13.94 17.40
CA LYS A 78 8.72 -15.29 16.89
C LYS A 78 9.92 -15.35 15.94
N LEU A 79 10.65 -16.46 15.98
CA LEU A 79 11.71 -16.79 15.02
C LEU A 79 11.27 -17.96 14.17
N TYR A 80 11.37 -17.81 12.86
CA TYR A 80 11.07 -18.84 11.88
C TYR A 80 12.32 -19.22 11.08
N TYR A 81 12.45 -20.51 10.77
CA TYR A 81 13.39 -21.00 9.78
C TYR A 81 12.68 -21.13 8.43
N GLY A 82 13.15 -20.41 7.43
CA GLY A 82 12.58 -20.35 6.10
C GLY A 82 13.13 -21.36 5.10
N GLY A 83 14.13 -22.19 5.51
CA GLY A 83 14.75 -23.18 4.64
C GLY A 83 15.99 -22.66 3.92
N THR A 84 16.37 -23.34 2.83
CA THR A 84 17.59 -23.07 2.06
C THR A 84 17.29 -22.56 0.65
N GLU A 85 16.02 -22.50 0.26
CA GLU A 85 15.61 -22.08 -1.08
C GLU A 85 15.31 -20.60 -1.14
N SER A 86 15.83 -19.92 -2.15
CA SER A 86 15.44 -18.58 -2.51
C SER A 86 14.38 -18.60 -3.61
N VAL A 87 13.59 -17.56 -3.69
CA VAL A 87 12.62 -17.38 -4.76
C VAL A 87 13.10 -16.28 -5.70
N GLU A 88 13.20 -16.59 -6.98
CA GLU A 88 13.47 -15.59 -8.01
C GLU A 88 12.19 -15.13 -8.68
N ARG A 89 12.00 -13.82 -8.79
CA ARG A 89 10.90 -13.22 -9.51
C ARG A 89 11.36 -11.95 -10.23
N ARG A 90 11.10 -11.87 -11.52
CA ARG A 90 11.48 -10.71 -12.37
C ARG A 90 12.96 -10.35 -12.24
N GLY A 91 13.84 -11.36 -12.18
CA GLY A 91 15.29 -11.17 -12.08
C GLY A 91 15.78 -10.65 -10.72
N LYS A 92 14.96 -10.75 -9.68
CA LYS A 92 15.35 -10.42 -8.29
C LYS A 92 15.23 -11.66 -7.41
N THR A 93 16.25 -11.88 -6.59
CA THR A 93 16.26 -12.95 -5.56
C THR A 93 15.63 -12.44 -4.27
N TYR A 94 14.67 -13.17 -3.76
CA TYR A 94 13.98 -12.87 -2.50
C TYR A 94 14.42 -13.84 -1.41
N PHE A 95 14.39 -13.40 -0.15
CA PHE A 95 14.53 -14.30 0.99
C PHE A 95 13.32 -15.23 1.04
N ALA A 96 13.56 -16.53 0.94
CA ALA A 96 12.51 -17.51 0.96
C ALA A 96 11.99 -17.78 2.39
N PRO A 97 10.72 -18.16 2.48
CA PRO A 97 9.60 -18.02 1.55
C PRO A 97 8.79 -16.76 1.82
N VAL A 98 9.21 -15.95 2.79
CA VAL A 98 8.43 -14.82 3.35
C VAL A 98 8.30 -13.69 2.36
N ASP A 99 9.34 -13.38 1.61
CA ASP A 99 9.29 -12.36 0.56
C ASP A 99 8.38 -12.75 -0.62
N TYR A 100 7.88 -13.97 -0.63
CA TYR A 100 6.98 -14.47 -1.64
C TYR A 100 5.51 -14.34 -1.22
N ILE A 101 5.10 -13.19 -0.80
CA ILE A 101 3.69 -12.85 -0.73
C ILE A 101 3.29 -12.44 -2.14
N SER A 102 2.83 -13.42 -2.91
CA SER A 102 2.29 -13.14 -4.23
C SER A 102 0.95 -12.46 -4.07
N ASN A 103 0.86 -11.20 -4.44
CA ASN A 103 -0.40 -10.48 -4.58
C ASN A 103 -1.33 -11.12 -5.63
N ASN A 104 -0.83 -12.11 -6.39
CA ASN A 104 -1.58 -12.80 -7.43
C ASN A 104 -2.15 -14.15 -6.97
N THR A 105 -2.07 -14.50 -5.69
CA THR A 105 -2.67 -15.73 -5.19
C THR A 105 -3.81 -15.37 -4.25
N PRO A 106 -5.07 -15.41 -4.73
CA PRO A 106 -6.24 -15.10 -3.90
C PRO A 106 -6.28 -15.98 -2.65
N GLY A 107 -6.65 -15.41 -1.52
CA GLY A 107 -6.82 -16.13 -0.26
C GLY A 107 -5.54 -16.57 0.44
N LYS A 108 -4.35 -16.24 -0.07
CA LYS A 108 -3.09 -16.47 0.65
C LYS A 108 -2.70 -15.22 1.44
N THR A 109 -3.06 -15.23 2.69
CA THR A 109 -2.59 -14.27 3.69
C THR A 109 -1.12 -14.55 4.05
N LEU A 110 -0.48 -13.64 4.77
CA LEU A 110 0.86 -13.87 5.33
C LEU A 110 0.91 -15.18 6.12
N ALA A 111 -0.14 -15.48 6.90
CA ALA A 111 -0.28 -16.72 7.65
C ALA A 111 -0.22 -17.98 6.75
N ALA A 112 -0.78 -17.93 5.55
CA ALA A 112 -0.70 -19.04 4.60
C ALA A 112 0.73 -19.23 4.05
N ASN A 113 1.49 -18.15 3.91
CA ASN A 113 2.90 -18.23 3.48
C ASN A 113 3.82 -18.72 4.61
N THR A 114 3.47 -18.49 5.88
CA THR A 114 4.20 -19.03 7.02
C THR A 114 4.13 -20.57 7.10
N SER A 115 3.19 -21.20 6.39
CA SER A 115 3.10 -22.67 6.33
C SER A 115 4.35 -23.35 5.76
N TYR A 116 5.18 -22.64 5.02
CA TYR A 116 6.46 -23.13 4.50
C TYR A 116 7.63 -22.90 5.44
N SER A 117 7.43 -22.16 6.52
CA SER A 117 8.46 -21.86 7.52
C SER A 117 8.22 -22.62 8.81
N VAL A 118 9.30 -23.03 9.47
CA VAL A 118 9.24 -23.77 10.73
C VAL A 118 9.44 -22.79 11.88
N LEU A 119 8.43 -22.66 12.75
CA LEU A 119 8.54 -21.90 14.00
C LEU A 119 9.62 -22.54 14.88
N LYS A 120 10.62 -21.76 15.25
CA LYS A 120 11.73 -22.20 16.11
C LYS A 120 11.51 -21.79 17.56
N SER A 121 11.09 -20.55 17.79
CA SER A 121 10.77 -20.06 19.12
C SER A 121 9.75 -18.94 19.09
N GLU A 122 9.01 -18.82 20.18
CA GLU A 122 8.10 -17.72 20.48
C GLU A 122 8.37 -17.22 21.90
N VAL A 123 8.54 -15.90 22.04
CA VAL A 123 8.66 -15.23 23.34
C VAL A 123 7.44 -14.35 23.52
N LYS A 124 6.54 -14.73 24.43
CA LYS A 124 5.33 -13.97 24.78
C LYS A 124 5.65 -12.86 25.79
N ALA A 125 4.90 -11.75 25.73
CA ALA A 125 5.10 -10.59 26.57
C ALA A 125 6.58 -10.21 26.72
N PRO A 126 7.26 -9.87 25.61
CA PRO A 126 8.70 -9.72 25.59
C PRO A 126 9.16 -8.57 26.49
N LYS A 127 10.38 -8.69 27.01
CA LYS A 127 11.12 -7.59 27.61
C LYS A 127 11.84 -6.80 26.50
N ARG A 128 12.55 -5.73 26.88
CA ARG A 128 13.33 -4.91 25.95
C ARG A 128 14.36 -5.76 25.19
N GLU A 129 15.14 -6.56 25.89
CA GLU A 129 16.01 -7.57 25.29
C GLU A 129 15.28 -8.92 25.18
N VAL A 130 15.30 -9.49 23.99
CA VAL A 130 14.65 -10.77 23.67
C VAL A 130 15.66 -11.73 23.10
N VAL A 131 15.76 -12.91 23.69
CA VAL A 131 16.57 -14.01 23.15
C VAL A 131 15.63 -15.02 22.49
N LEU A 132 15.80 -15.21 21.20
CA LEU A 132 15.07 -16.18 20.40
C LEU A 132 15.95 -17.40 20.16
N LYS A 133 15.61 -18.54 20.80
CA LYS A 133 16.30 -19.80 20.60
C LYS A 133 16.01 -20.34 19.22
N ALA A 134 17.05 -20.63 18.45
CA ALA A 134 16.91 -21.21 17.11
C ALA A 134 17.08 -22.71 17.16
N ASP A 135 18.20 -23.19 17.79
CA ASP A 135 18.64 -24.57 17.81
C ASP A 135 18.41 -25.26 16.45
N GLN A 136 18.84 -24.55 15.39
CA GLN A 136 18.61 -24.94 14.00
C GLN A 136 19.94 -25.31 13.33
N LYS A 137 19.99 -26.52 12.82
CA LYS A 137 21.11 -26.96 11.98
C LYS A 137 21.12 -26.14 10.68
N LEU A 138 22.24 -25.48 10.41
CA LEU A 138 22.53 -24.83 9.14
C LEU A 138 23.09 -25.87 8.17
N PHE A 139 22.63 -25.82 6.95
CA PHE A 139 23.11 -26.64 5.85
C PHE A 139 24.18 -25.87 5.07
N PRO A 140 25.16 -26.55 4.45
CA PRO A 140 26.08 -25.86 3.54
C PRO A 140 25.34 -25.06 2.47
N GLY A 141 25.79 -23.82 2.25
CA GLY A 141 25.08 -22.86 1.42
C GLY A 141 24.23 -21.89 2.23
N VAL A 142 23.23 -21.29 1.58
CA VAL A 142 22.41 -20.24 2.18
C VAL A 142 21.28 -20.82 3.01
N ASN A 143 21.10 -20.28 4.21
CA ASN A 143 19.99 -20.56 5.12
C ASN A 143 19.23 -19.27 5.41
N TYR A 144 17.90 -19.32 5.40
CA TYR A 144 17.04 -18.19 5.60
C TYR A 144 16.24 -18.30 6.89
N PHE A 145 16.14 -17.18 7.61
CA PHE A 145 15.31 -17.02 8.80
C PHE A 145 14.56 -15.69 8.70
N TRP A 146 13.49 -15.60 9.47
CA TRP A 146 12.82 -14.33 9.65
C TRP A 146 12.25 -14.20 11.06
N ILE A 147 12.13 -12.95 11.50
CA ILE A 147 11.61 -12.61 12.83
C ILE A 147 10.30 -11.88 12.65
N SER A 148 9.30 -12.35 13.36
CA SER A 148 7.93 -11.88 13.33
C SER A 148 7.55 -11.21 14.64
N LEU A 149 6.67 -10.20 14.55
CA LEU A 149 6.03 -9.54 15.67
C LEU A 149 4.52 -9.77 15.60
N GLN A 150 3.92 -10.03 16.76
CA GLN A 150 2.47 -10.02 16.96
C GLN A 150 2.12 -8.93 17.97
N MET A 151 1.19 -8.04 17.61
CA MET A 151 0.64 -7.03 18.50
C MET A 151 -0.59 -7.57 19.23
N LYS A 152 -0.87 -7.02 20.41
CA LYS A 152 -2.14 -7.26 21.09
C LYS A 152 -3.27 -6.50 20.37
N PRO A 153 -4.50 -7.03 20.35
CA PRO A 153 -5.64 -6.36 19.69
C PRO A 153 -5.96 -4.96 20.24
N VAL A 154 -5.52 -4.67 21.47
CA VAL A 154 -5.72 -3.37 22.14
C VAL A 154 -4.58 -2.38 21.86
N ALA A 155 -3.59 -2.73 21.04
CA ALA A 155 -2.51 -1.83 20.70
C ALA A 155 -3.04 -0.59 19.99
N SER A 156 -2.45 0.56 20.28
CA SER A 156 -2.86 1.82 19.66
C SER A 156 -2.34 1.92 18.23
N ILE A 157 -3.18 2.35 17.29
CA ILE A 157 -2.78 2.67 15.92
C ILE A 157 -1.73 3.81 15.86
N LEU A 158 -1.61 4.61 16.92
CA LEU A 158 -0.62 5.68 17.02
C LEU A 158 0.72 5.21 17.59
N SER A 159 0.81 3.96 18.05
CA SER A 159 2.06 3.37 18.54
C SER A 159 3.05 3.12 17.40
N LYS A 160 4.30 2.89 17.78
CA LYS A 160 5.42 2.63 16.87
C LYS A 160 6.27 1.51 17.42
N VAL A 161 6.91 0.76 16.55
CA VAL A 161 7.89 -0.27 16.92
C VAL A 161 9.22 0.01 16.23
N SER A 162 10.29 -0.06 17.01
CA SER A 162 11.66 -0.14 16.53
C SER A 162 12.39 -1.27 17.25
N ALA A 163 13.24 -1.98 16.56
CA ALA A 163 14.06 -3.04 17.13
C ALA A 163 15.36 -3.19 16.35
N GLU A 164 16.35 -3.83 16.95
CA GLU A 164 17.62 -4.18 16.31
C GLU A 164 17.97 -5.64 16.62
N VAL A 165 18.55 -6.35 15.65
CA VAL A 165 19.24 -7.61 15.90
C VAL A 165 20.63 -7.25 16.41
N VAL A 166 20.91 -7.54 17.68
CA VAL A 166 22.15 -7.13 18.36
C VAL A 166 23.17 -8.25 18.47
N GLU A 167 22.73 -9.52 18.42
CA GLU A 167 23.61 -10.68 18.53
C GLU A 167 22.99 -11.91 17.84
N ALA A 168 23.83 -12.76 17.27
CA ALA A 168 23.49 -14.11 16.86
C ALA A 168 24.63 -15.05 17.25
N LYS A 169 24.32 -16.30 17.69
CA LYS A 169 25.32 -17.31 18.05
C LYS A 169 25.23 -18.50 17.11
N ILE A 170 26.40 -18.86 16.55
CA ILE A 170 26.58 -20.05 15.71
C ILE A 170 27.65 -20.92 16.39
N ASP A 171 27.33 -22.18 16.61
CA ASP A 171 28.17 -23.15 17.36
C ASP A 171 28.66 -22.59 18.72
N GLY A 172 27.77 -21.83 19.39
CA GLY A 172 28.04 -21.20 20.68
C GLY A 172 28.94 -19.96 20.64
N GLN A 173 29.38 -19.52 19.45
CA GLN A 173 30.23 -18.33 19.27
C GLN A 173 29.37 -17.18 18.69
N ILE A 174 29.70 -15.94 19.10
CA ILE A 174 29.08 -14.74 18.54
C ILE A 174 29.48 -14.60 17.07
N ALA A 175 28.49 -14.62 16.18
CA ALA A 175 28.70 -14.46 14.76
C ALA A 175 28.72 -12.97 14.36
N PRO A 176 29.56 -12.58 13.37
CA PRO A 176 29.54 -11.24 12.80
C PRO A 176 28.16 -10.90 12.22
N LEU A 177 27.64 -9.71 12.51
CA LEU A 177 26.42 -9.20 11.94
C LEU A 177 26.74 -8.21 10.80
N LYS A 178 26.09 -8.39 9.65
CA LYS A 178 26.12 -7.43 8.55
C LYS A 178 24.73 -6.87 8.35
N ILE A 179 24.54 -5.60 8.67
CA ILE A 179 23.25 -4.93 8.48
C ILE A 179 23.16 -4.51 7.01
N ALA A 180 22.39 -5.25 6.22
CA ALA A 180 22.17 -4.96 4.80
C ALA A 180 21.17 -3.82 4.59
N ARG A 181 20.21 -3.70 5.50
CA ARG A 181 19.21 -2.63 5.53
C ARG A 181 18.78 -2.41 6.96
N LYS A 182 18.81 -1.14 7.39
CA LYS A 182 18.27 -0.70 8.67
C LYS A 182 17.02 0.14 8.42
N ALA A 183 15.97 -0.10 9.20
CA ALA A 183 14.82 0.76 9.31
C ALA A 183 14.80 1.37 10.71
N ASP A 184 14.29 2.61 10.82
CA ASP A 184 14.29 3.30 12.11
C ASP A 184 13.02 3.03 12.91
N THR A 185 11.88 2.87 12.23
CA THR A 185 10.57 2.78 12.88
C THR A 185 9.56 2.09 11.98
N HIS A 186 8.78 1.17 12.55
CA HIS A 186 7.57 0.62 11.95
C HIS A 186 6.35 1.33 12.52
N TYR A 187 5.49 1.83 11.64
CA TYR A 187 4.20 2.41 12.02
C TYR A 187 3.15 1.32 12.13
N MET A 188 2.16 1.53 13.02
CA MET A 188 1.02 0.64 13.14
C MET A 188 0.04 0.86 11.99
N GLY A 189 -0.69 -0.20 11.65
CA GLY A 189 -1.79 -0.17 10.73
C GLY A 189 -2.88 -1.16 11.11
N ILE A 190 -4.04 -0.98 10.53
CA ILE A 190 -5.15 -1.92 10.58
C ILE A 190 -5.57 -2.21 9.16
N GLY A 191 -5.64 -3.49 8.81
CA GLY A 191 -6.18 -3.92 7.53
C GLY A 191 -7.70 -3.79 7.54
N VAL A 192 -8.23 -2.80 6.80
CA VAL A 192 -9.69 -2.63 6.73
C VAL A 192 -10.37 -3.86 6.13
N ARG A 193 -9.72 -4.47 5.14
CA ARG A 193 -10.11 -5.75 4.52
C ARG A 193 -8.88 -6.50 4.02
N HIS A 194 -8.97 -7.83 4.03
CA HIS A 194 -7.94 -8.72 3.52
C HIS A 194 -8.49 -9.60 2.39
N ALA A 195 -7.63 -10.02 1.48
CA ALA A 195 -7.99 -11.01 0.47
C ALA A 195 -8.53 -12.27 1.16
N GLY A 196 -9.72 -12.72 0.73
CA GLY A 196 -10.45 -13.83 1.34
C GLY A 196 -11.56 -13.41 2.30
N ASP A 197 -11.53 -12.19 2.85
CA ASP A 197 -12.65 -11.66 3.63
C ASP A 197 -13.89 -11.55 2.75
N ASP A 198 -15.07 -11.76 3.35
CA ASP A 198 -16.37 -11.62 2.68
C ASP A 198 -16.49 -12.40 1.34
N GLY A 199 -15.61 -13.39 1.10
CA GLY A 199 -15.56 -14.18 -0.15
C GLY A 199 -14.90 -13.46 -1.32
N ALA A 200 -14.25 -12.31 -1.12
CA ALA A 200 -13.57 -11.56 -2.16
C ALA A 200 -12.14 -12.06 -2.39
N ALA A 201 -11.75 -12.21 -3.66
CA ALA A 201 -10.37 -12.54 -4.03
C ALA A 201 -9.38 -11.40 -3.76
N ALA A 202 -9.85 -10.14 -3.87
CA ALA A 202 -9.03 -8.96 -3.63
C ALA A 202 -9.89 -7.73 -3.32
N TYR A 203 -9.29 -6.79 -2.60
CA TYR A 203 -9.79 -5.44 -2.41
C TYR A 203 -8.80 -4.46 -3.03
N ARG A 204 -9.30 -3.52 -3.83
CA ARG A 204 -8.44 -2.57 -4.56
C ARG A 204 -9.08 -1.19 -4.64
N ILE A 205 -8.32 -0.21 -5.14
CA ILE A 205 -8.79 1.14 -5.45
C ILE A 205 -9.41 1.82 -4.22
N PRO A 206 -8.67 1.94 -3.10
CA PRO A 206 -9.23 2.53 -1.89
C PRO A 206 -9.42 4.04 -2.00
N GLY A 207 -10.48 4.54 -1.37
CA GLY A 207 -10.72 5.94 -1.08
C GLY A 207 -11.03 6.12 0.40
N LEU A 208 -10.59 7.22 1.01
CA LEU A 208 -10.85 7.53 2.40
C LEU A 208 -11.41 8.95 2.54
N ALA A 209 -12.52 9.09 3.25
CA ALA A 209 -13.10 10.37 3.61
C ALA A 209 -13.51 10.39 5.08
N THR A 210 -13.64 11.60 5.65
CA THR A 210 -14.18 11.80 6.99
C THR A 210 -15.50 12.53 6.88
N SER A 211 -16.56 11.99 7.46
CA SER A 211 -17.87 12.62 7.49
C SER A 211 -17.89 13.84 8.42
N ASN A 212 -18.93 14.66 8.31
CA ASN A 212 -19.15 15.80 9.21
C ASN A 212 -19.32 15.39 10.69
N LYS A 213 -19.57 14.11 10.95
CA LYS A 213 -19.65 13.53 12.32
C LYS A 213 -18.33 12.95 12.81
N GLY A 214 -17.25 13.02 12.00
CA GLY A 214 -15.95 12.44 12.32
C GLY A 214 -15.83 10.96 11.99
N THR A 215 -16.84 10.34 11.37
CA THR A 215 -16.76 8.94 10.94
C THR A 215 -15.79 8.82 9.77
N LEU A 216 -14.83 7.90 9.85
CA LEU A 216 -13.99 7.53 8.73
C LEU A 216 -14.77 6.58 7.81
N LEU A 217 -14.67 6.83 6.51
CA LEU A 217 -15.39 6.13 5.46
C LEU A 217 -14.37 5.59 4.45
N GLY A 218 -14.05 4.30 4.50
CA GLY A 218 -13.18 3.62 3.55
C GLY A 218 -14.01 2.98 2.44
N VAL A 219 -13.88 3.45 1.20
CA VAL A 219 -14.50 2.90 0.01
C VAL A 219 -13.48 2.14 -0.83
N TYR A 220 -13.88 1.08 -1.52
CA TYR A 220 -12.99 0.25 -2.33
C TYR A 220 -13.75 -0.66 -3.29
N ASP A 221 -13.03 -1.20 -4.30
CA ASP A 221 -13.50 -2.33 -5.10
C ASP A 221 -13.51 -3.61 -4.27
N VAL A 222 -14.61 -4.35 -4.32
CA VAL A 222 -14.72 -5.74 -3.86
C VAL A 222 -14.64 -6.63 -5.10
N ARG A 223 -13.49 -7.25 -5.34
CA ARG A 223 -13.20 -8.07 -6.51
C ARG A 223 -13.34 -9.55 -6.15
N TYR A 224 -14.44 -10.17 -6.56
CA TYR A 224 -14.78 -11.51 -6.07
C TYR A 224 -13.98 -12.63 -6.73
N ASN A 225 -13.76 -12.58 -8.04
CA ASN A 225 -13.16 -13.70 -8.77
C ASN A 225 -11.62 -13.64 -8.83
N ASN A 226 -11.07 -12.44 -8.97
CA ASN A 226 -9.62 -12.18 -9.13
C ASN A 226 -9.29 -10.71 -8.90
N SER A 227 -8.03 -10.32 -9.01
CA SER A 227 -7.58 -8.93 -8.82
C SER A 227 -7.60 -8.07 -10.09
N ALA A 228 -8.20 -8.55 -11.21
CA ALA A 228 -8.21 -7.82 -12.47
C ALA A 228 -9.12 -6.60 -12.42
N ASP A 229 -8.82 -5.61 -13.28
CA ASP A 229 -9.67 -4.45 -13.49
C ASP A 229 -10.94 -4.84 -14.27
N LEU A 230 -11.97 -3.96 -14.28
CA LEU A 230 -13.20 -4.18 -15.03
C LEU A 230 -12.90 -4.52 -16.52
N GLN A 231 -13.58 -5.49 -17.11
CA GLN A 231 -14.86 -6.08 -16.73
C GLN A 231 -14.61 -7.36 -15.91
N GLU A 232 -15.28 -7.46 -14.77
CA GLU A 232 -15.30 -8.66 -13.91
C GLU A 232 -16.39 -8.49 -12.83
N TYR A 233 -16.64 -9.51 -12.00
CA TYR A 233 -17.54 -9.40 -10.85
C TYR A 233 -16.90 -8.54 -9.78
N VAL A 234 -17.25 -7.24 -9.82
CA VAL A 234 -16.78 -6.20 -8.92
C VAL A 234 -17.97 -5.41 -8.40
N GLU A 235 -17.96 -5.10 -7.12
CA GLU A 235 -18.95 -4.24 -6.44
C GLU A 235 -18.20 -3.17 -5.63
N ILE A 236 -18.90 -2.11 -5.24
CA ILE A 236 -18.33 -1.08 -4.37
C ILE A 236 -18.59 -1.44 -2.92
N GLY A 237 -17.51 -1.66 -2.17
CA GLY A 237 -17.53 -1.87 -0.73
C GLY A 237 -17.29 -0.58 0.06
N LEU A 238 -17.84 -0.52 1.26
CA LEU A 238 -17.62 0.54 2.23
C LEU A 238 -17.46 -0.03 3.63
N SER A 239 -16.43 0.41 4.33
CA SER A 239 -16.27 0.20 5.78
C SER A 239 -16.27 1.55 6.50
N ARG A 240 -16.85 1.56 7.71
CA ARG A 240 -16.94 2.75 8.57
C ARG A 240 -16.17 2.53 9.86
N SER A 241 -15.56 3.59 10.36
CA SER A 241 -14.97 3.64 11.70
C SER A 241 -15.44 4.89 12.43
N THR A 242 -15.86 4.75 13.68
CA THR A 242 -16.31 5.86 14.54
C THR A 242 -15.34 6.15 15.68
N ASP A 243 -14.18 5.50 15.71
CA ASP A 243 -13.17 5.57 16.76
C ASP A 243 -11.77 5.95 16.22
N GLY A 244 -11.75 6.71 15.12
CA GLY A 244 -10.50 7.20 14.52
C GLY A 244 -9.69 6.14 13.78
N GLY A 245 -10.32 5.05 13.33
CA GLY A 245 -9.68 3.97 12.56
C GLY A 245 -9.18 2.82 13.42
N GLN A 246 -9.42 2.84 14.74
CA GLN A 246 -8.99 1.77 15.63
C GLN A 246 -9.78 0.48 15.38
N THR A 247 -11.07 0.61 15.09
CA THR A 247 -11.92 -0.51 14.65
C THR A 247 -12.76 -0.12 13.43
N TRP A 248 -13.13 -1.12 12.65
CA TRP A 248 -13.91 -0.93 11.43
C TRP A 248 -15.16 -1.83 11.45
N GLU A 249 -16.28 -1.25 11.07
CA GLU A 249 -17.55 -1.97 10.96
C GLU A 249 -17.50 -3.00 9.82
N LYS A 250 -18.44 -3.96 9.84
CA LYS A 250 -18.64 -4.89 8.73
C LYS A 250 -18.86 -4.13 7.42
N MET A 251 -18.33 -4.69 6.34
CA MET A 251 -18.50 -4.15 5.01
C MET A 251 -19.98 -3.98 4.64
N ARG A 252 -20.29 -2.87 4.00
CA ARG A 252 -21.54 -2.61 3.28
C ARG A 252 -21.25 -2.57 1.79
N ILE A 253 -22.28 -2.78 0.99
CA ILE A 253 -22.21 -2.66 -0.48
C ILE A 253 -23.11 -1.48 -0.91
N PRO A 254 -22.57 -0.26 -0.99
CA PRO A 254 -23.31 0.91 -1.44
C PRO A 254 -23.78 0.83 -2.88
N MET A 255 -23.04 0.14 -3.75
CA MET A 255 -23.38 0.05 -5.17
C MET A 255 -23.02 -1.33 -5.71
N ALA A 256 -24.00 -2.01 -6.29
CA ALA A 256 -23.89 -3.28 -6.96
C ALA A 256 -25.00 -3.40 -8.02
N PHE A 257 -24.76 -4.16 -9.08
CA PHE A 257 -25.75 -4.41 -10.13
C PHE A 257 -26.17 -5.88 -10.19
N GLY A 258 -25.35 -6.77 -9.67
CA GLY A 258 -25.68 -8.20 -9.62
C GLY A 258 -25.88 -8.83 -11.00
N GLU A 259 -26.85 -9.71 -11.10
CA GLU A 259 -27.37 -10.18 -12.40
C GLU A 259 -28.38 -9.14 -12.91
N TYR A 260 -28.11 -8.55 -14.05
CA TYR A 260 -28.89 -7.45 -14.56
C TYR A 260 -29.08 -7.58 -16.06
N ASP A 261 -30.33 -7.36 -16.53
CA ASP A 261 -30.74 -7.37 -17.94
C ASP A 261 -30.26 -8.63 -18.69
N GLY A 262 -30.44 -9.82 -18.04
CA GLY A 262 -30.08 -11.13 -18.59
C GLY A 262 -28.59 -11.45 -18.60
N LEU A 263 -27.73 -10.57 -18.09
CA LEU A 263 -26.29 -10.80 -18.01
C LEU A 263 -25.85 -11.17 -16.59
N PRO A 264 -24.84 -12.05 -16.44
CA PRO A 264 -24.34 -12.48 -15.14
C PRO A 264 -23.56 -11.36 -14.44
N LYS A 265 -23.30 -11.51 -13.14
CA LYS A 265 -22.59 -10.55 -12.28
C LYS A 265 -21.25 -10.10 -12.87
N ALA A 266 -20.48 -11.00 -13.48
CA ALA A 266 -19.20 -10.70 -14.11
C ALA A 266 -19.30 -9.81 -15.36
N GLN A 267 -20.53 -9.58 -15.87
CA GLN A 267 -20.82 -8.69 -16.99
C GLN A 267 -21.53 -7.39 -16.52
N ASN A 268 -21.60 -7.17 -15.20
CA ASN A 268 -22.25 -6.02 -14.57
C ASN A 268 -21.36 -5.37 -13.48
N GLY A 269 -20.05 -5.46 -13.63
CA GLY A 269 -19.12 -4.93 -12.65
C GLY A 269 -19.18 -3.42 -12.52
N VAL A 270 -19.07 -2.93 -11.29
CA VAL A 270 -18.92 -1.51 -10.98
C VAL A 270 -17.67 -1.31 -10.12
N GLY A 271 -16.81 -0.36 -10.50
CA GLY A 271 -15.50 -0.22 -9.87
C GLY A 271 -14.90 1.18 -9.97
N ASP A 272 -13.67 1.29 -9.45
CA ASP A 272 -12.88 2.51 -9.35
C ASP A 272 -13.59 3.64 -8.56
N PRO A 273 -14.05 3.42 -7.30
CA PRO A 273 -14.86 4.37 -6.58
C PRO A 273 -14.11 5.64 -6.20
N ALA A 274 -14.82 6.76 -6.17
CA ALA A 274 -14.41 7.97 -5.46
C ALA A 274 -15.50 8.39 -4.48
N ILE A 275 -15.10 8.76 -3.25
CA ILE A 275 -16.00 9.20 -2.18
C ILE A 275 -15.84 10.69 -1.91
N LEU A 276 -16.95 11.39 -1.66
CA LEU A 276 -16.99 12.81 -1.33
C LEU A 276 -18.00 13.06 -0.22
N VAL A 277 -17.66 13.94 0.71
CA VAL A 277 -18.57 14.44 1.74
C VAL A 277 -18.88 15.89 1.46
N ASP A 278 -20.14 16.21 1.23
CA ASP A 278 -20.62 17.58 1.15
C ASP A 278 -20.55 18.22 2.55
N LYS A 279 -19.63 19.12 2.76
CA LYS A 279 -19.42 19.78 4.05
C LYS A 279 -20.60 20.66 4.49
N LYS A 280 -21.46 21.13 3.56
CA LYS A 280 -22.62 21.97 3.88
C LYS A 280 -23.83 21.17 4.31
N THR A 281 -24.13 20.07 3.61
CA THR A 281 -25.33 19.24 3.87
C THR A 281 -25.03 18.01 4.73
N GLY A 282 -23.79 17.53 4.74
CA GLY A 282 -23.40 16.27 5.35
C GLY A 282 -23.67 15.04 4.48
N THR A 283 -24.23 15.22 3.27
CA THR A 283 -24.49 14.15 2.32
C THR A 283 -23.17 13.54 1.85
N ILE A 284 -23.10 12.23 1.83
CA ILE A 284 -21.95 11.47 1.33
C ILE A 284 -22.28 10.96 -0.06
N TRP A 285 -21.38 11.16 -1.01
CA TRP A 285 -21.50 10.75 -2.40
C TRP A 285 -20.43 9.70 -2.72
N ILE A 286 -20.81 8.65 -3.46
CA ILE A 286 -19.85 7.74 -4.11
C ILE A 286 -20.18 7.74 -5.60
N VAL A 287 -19.15 7.93 -6.42
CA VAL A 287 -19.20 7.81 -7.87
C VAL A 287 -18.34 6.64 -8.31
N ALA A 288 -18.79 5.83 -9.28
CA ALA A 288 -18.06 4.69 -9.81
C ALA A 288 -18.45 4.42 -11.27
N ALA A 289 -17.58 3.73 -12.01
CA ALA A 289 -17.84 3.32 -13.38
C ALA A 289 -18.52 1.95 -13.41
N TRP A 290 -19.69 1.87 -14.05
CA TRP A 290 -20.39 0.61 -14.30
C TRP A 290 -20.22 0.19 -15.75
N THR A 291 -19.96 -1.11 -15.95
CA THR A 291 -19.85 -1.73 -17.26
C THR A 291 -20.91 -2.81 -17.42
N HIS A 292 -21.70 -2.73 -18.50
CA HIS A 292 -22.74 -3.68 -18.81
C HIS A 292 -22.42 -4.42 -20.11
N GLY A 293 -22.26 -5.72 -20.06
CA GLY A 293 -21.82 -6.50 -21.23
C GLY A 293 -20.34 -6.25 -21.55
N MET A 294 -20.05 -5.82 -22.75
CA MET A 294 -18.69 -5.49 -23.26
C MET A 294 -17.70 -6.65 -23.31
N GLY A 295 -18.15 -7.90 -23.13
CA GLY A 295 -17.30 -9.11 -23.16
C GLY A 295 -16.39 -9.24 -21.93
N ASN A 296 -15.36 -10.09 -22.03
CA ASN A 296 -14.44 -10.41 -20.94
C ASN A 296 -13.13 -9.61 -20.97
N GLY A 297 -13.02 -8.61 -21.83
CA GLY A 297 -11.87 -7.75 -21.93
C GLY A 297 -11.94 -6.58 -20.95
N ARG A 298 -10.83 -5.84 -20.83
CA ARG A 298 -10.81 -4.65 -19.98
C ARG A 298 -11.74 -3.56 -20.50
N ALA A 299 -12.58 -3.01 -19.63
CA ALA A 299 -13.50 -1.92 -19.95
C ALA A 299 -12.79 -0.70 -20.59
N TRP A 300 -11.56 -0.44 -20.18
CA TRP A 300 -10.71 0.60 -20.75
C TRP A 300 -10.57 0.52 -22.28
N TRP A 301 -10.53 -0.68 -22.84
CA TRP A 301 -10.40 -0.91 -24.29
C TRP A 301 -11.72 -1.23 -24.97
N ASN A 302 -12.65 -1.85 -24.24
CA ASN A 302 -13.90 -2.37 -24.80
C ASN A 302 -15.01 -1.32 -24.82
N SER A 303 -14.98 -0.32 -23.94
CA SER A 303 -15.95 0.79 -23.96
C SER A 303 -15.84 1.57 -25.28
N GLN A 304 -16.99 1.86 -25.88
CA GLN A 304 -17.13 2.52 -27.17
C GLN A 304 -17.74 3.92 -27.03
N THR A 305 -17.81 4.65 -28.13
CA THR A 305 -18.50 5.93 -28.22
C THR A 305 -20.02 5.78 -28.04
N GLY A 306 -20.72 6.89 -27.82
CA GLY A 306 -22.17 6.92 -27.60
C GLY A 306 -22.54 6.95 -26.12
N MET A 307 -23.83 6.70 -25.84
CA MET A 307 -24.42 6.76 -24.50
C MET A 307 -25.08 5.44 -24.08
N ASP A 308 -25.20 4.48 -25.00
CA ASP A 308 -25.86 3.20 -24.74
C ASP A 308 -25.01 2.35 -23.79
N ARG A 309 -25.62 1.93 -22.68
CA ARG A 309 -24.99 1.08 -21.65
C ARG A 309 -24.42 -0.25 -22.16
N ASN A 310 -24.98 -0.76 -23.26
CA ASN A 310 -24.50 -2.02 -23.86
C ASN A 310 -23.15 -1.84 -24.60
N HIS A 311 -22.74 -0.61 -24.85
CA HIS A 311 -21.54 -0.30 -25.64
C HIS A 311 -20.55 0.59 -24.93
N THR A 312 -21.00 1.45 -23.99
CA THR A 312 -20.12 2.38 -23.28
C THR A 312 -20.33 2.31 -21.77
N ALA A 313 -19.23 2.40 -21.02
CA ALA A 313 -19.27 2.44 -19.57
C ALA A 313 -20.12 3.64 -19.09
N GLN A 314 -20.86 3.41 -18.01
CA GLN A 314 -21.75 4.39 -17.42
C GLN A 314 -21.16 4.95 -16.12
N LEU A 315 -21.30 6.23 -15.88
CA LEU A 315 -20.89 6.85 -14.63
C LEU A 315 -22.08 6.89 -13.66
N MET A 316 -21.95 6.12 -12.58
CA MET A 316 -23.03 5.91 -11.61
C MET A 316 -22.70 6.59 -10.29
N MET A 317 -23.73 7.09 -9.61
CA MET A 317 -23.63 7.69 -8.29
C MET A 317 -24.63 7.10 -7.31
N VAL A 318 -24.23 7.03 -6.05
CA VAL A 318 -25.12 6.82 -4.91
C VAL A 318 -24.86 7.88 -3.85
N LYS A 319 -25.86 8.15 -3.01
CA LYS A 319 -25.70 9.06 -1.86
C LYS A 319 -26.19 8.45 -0.56
N SER A 320 -25.65 8.96 0.53
CA SER A 320 -26.09 8.67 1.88
C SER A 320 -26.30 9.98 2.65
N ASP A 321 -27.43 10.11 3.31
CA ASP A 321 -27.79 11.26 4.17
C ASP A 321 -27.73 10.88 5.66
N ASP A 322 -27.33 9.63 6.02
CA ASP A 322 -27.32 9.09 7.37
C ASP A 322 -25.93 8.61 7.82
N ASP A 323 -24.89 9.29 7.36
CA ASP A 323 -23.50 9.01 7.72
C ASP A 323 -22.96 7.67 7.16
N GLY A 324 -23.40 7.30 5.96
CA GLY A 324 -22.96 6.10 5.24
C GLY A 324 -23.57 4.80 5.73
N LYS A 325 -24.68 4.85 6.50
CA LYS A 325 -25.36 3.65 6.98
C LYS A 325 -26.27 3.05 5.91
N THR A 326 -27.03 3.89 5.22
CA THR A 326 -27.88 3.50 4.09
C THR A 326 -27.58 4.34 2.86
N TRP A 327 -27.90 3.81 1.70
CA TRP A 327 -27.55 4.39 0.40
C TRP A 327 -28.78 4.44 -0.51
N SER A 328 -28.80 5.44 -1.37
CA SER A 328 -29.81 5.56 -2.44
C SER A 328 -29.64 4.46 -3.49
N GLU A 329 -30.65 4.25 -4.32
CA GLU A 329 -30.49 3.55 -5.58
C GLU A 329 -29.44 4.24 -6.47
N PRO A 330 -28.70 3.48 -7.31
CA PRO A 330 -27.73 4.05 -8.24
C PRO A 330 -28.37 5.02 -9.26
N MET A 331 -27.80 6.20 -9.37
CA MET A 331 -28.20 7.25 -10.33
C MET A 331 -27.20 7.31 -11.46
N ASN A 332 -27.67 7.23 -12.71
CA ASN A 332 -26.82 7.37 -13.88
C ASN A 332 -26.65 8.85 -14.23
N ILE A 333 -25.41 9.35 -14.19
CA ILE A 333 -25.09 10.75 -14.55
C ILE A 333 -24.33 10.86 -15.88
N THR A 334 -24.19 9.77 -16.62
CA THR A 334 -23.40 9.72 -17.87
C THR A 334 -23.83 10.80 -18.86
N GLU A 335 -25.12 10.95 -19.11
CA GLU A 335 -25.67 11.95 -20.07
C GLU A 335 -25.40 13.40 -19.66
N GLN A 336 -25.15 13.68 -18.37
CA GLN A 336 -24.82 15.01 -17.89
C GLN A 336 -23.37 15.41 -18.16
N VAL A 337 -22.46 14.42 -18.20
CA VAL A 337 -21.01 14.69 -18.11
C VAL A 337 -20.17 14.06 -19.22
N LYS A 338 -20.70 13.10 -19.99
CA LYS A 338 -19.95 12.45 -21.07
C LYS A 338 -20.26 13.08 -22.41
N ASP A 339 -19.24 13.39 -23.19
CA ASP A 339 -19.41 13.67 -24.62
C ASP A 339 -19.64 12.34 -25.37
N PRO A 340 -20.68 12.22 -26.22
CA PRO A 340 -20.97 11.00 -26.97
C PRO A 340 -19.83 10.54 -27.89
N SER A 341 -18.92 11.41 -28.25
CA SER A 341 -17.73 11.06 -29.05
C SER A 341 -16.63 10.37 -28.27
N TRP A 342 -16.67 10.40 -26.91
CA TRP A 342 -15.64 9.75 -26.10
C TRP A 342 -15.91 8.25 -25.96
N TYR A 343 -14.83 7.48 -25.89
CA TYR A 343 -14.88 6.03 -25.70
C TYR A 343 -15.17 5.62 -24.27
N PHE A 344 -14.60 6.35 -23.30
CA PHE A 344 -14.70 6.00 -21.89
C PHE A 344 -14.67 7.27 -21.06
N LEU A 345 -15.47 7.32 -20.00
CA LEU A 345 -15.43 8.35 -18.96
C LEU A 345 -15.49 7.67 -17.60
N LEU A 346 -14.58 8.03 -16.71
CA LEU A 346 -14.65 7.67 -15.30
C LEU A 346 -14.07 8.78 -14.43
N GLN A 347 -14.35 8.71 -13.14
CA GLN A 347 -13.79 9.61 -12.13
C GLN A 347 -12.31 9.31 -11.87
N GLY A 348 -11.59 10.23 -11.23
CA GLY A 348 -10.36 9.92 -10.55
C GLY A 348 -10.71 9.15 -9.27
N PRO A 349 -10.26 7.88 -9.13
CA PRO A 349 -10.63 7.07 -7.97
C PRO A 349 -10.07 7.66 -6.68
N GLY A 350 -10.64 7.25 -5.54
CA GLY A 350 -10.21 7.66 -4.22
C GLY A 350 -11.10 8.73 -3.60
N ARG A 351 -10.83 10.02 -3.79
CA ARG A 351 -11.55 11.08 -3.08
C ARG A 351 -11.89 12.29 -3.95
N GLY A 352 -13.14 12.78 -3.81
CA GLY A 352 -13.54 14.12 -4.20
C GLY A 352 -13.48 15.11 -3.04
N ILE A 353 -13.81 16.37 -3.30
CA ILE A 353 -13.80 17.45 -2.32
C ILE A 353 -15.10 18.26 -2.34
N SER A 354 -15.41 18.89 -1.20
CA SER A 354 -16.35 20.00 -1.09
C SER A 354 -15.55 21.27 -0.89
N MET A 355 -15.63 22.21 -1.85
CA MET A 355 -14.98 23.51 -1.80
C MET A 355 -15.57 24.40 -0.70
N GLU A 356 -14.87 25.48 -0.36
CA GLU A 356 -15.33 26.43 0.66
C GLU A 356 -16.67 27.08 0.29
N ASP A 357 -16.92 27.33 -0.99
CA ASP A 357 -18.19 27.86 -1.49
C ASP A 357 -19.34 26.84 -1.51
N GLY A 358 -19.05 25.55 -1.28
CA GLY A 358 -19.98 24.44 -1.32
C GLY A 358 -20.03 23.69 -2.64
N THR A 359 -19.25 24.07 -3.65
CA THR A 359 -19.11 23.33 -4.90
C THR A 359 -18.50 21.94 -4.61
N LEU A 360 -19.13 20.90 -5.13
CA LEU A 360 -18.63 19.52 -5.04
C LEU A 360 -17.80 19.21 -6.27
N VAL A 361 -16.63 18.58 -6.07
CA VAL A 361 -15.70 18.31 -7.18
C VAL A 361 -15.10 16.92 -7.06
N PHE A 362 -15.15 16.14 -8.14
CA PHE A 362 -14.35 14.94 -8.35
C PHE A 362 -13.33 15.17 -9.47
N ALA A 363 -12.16 14.60 -9.37
CA ALA A 363 -11.29 14.42 -10.53
C ALA A 363 -11.98 13.50 -11.56
N SER A 364 -11.64 13.65 -12.82
CA SER A 364 -12.16 12.80 -13.91
C SER A 364 -11.09 12.49 -14.92
N GLN A 365 -11.34 11.44 -15.70
CA GLN A 365 -10.54 11.05 -16.84
C GLN A 365 -11.44 10.49 -17.94
N TYR A 366 -11.10 10.77 -19.20
CA TYR A 366 -11.84 10.26 -20.34
C TYR A 366 -10.90 9.87 -21.48
N ILE A 367 -11.33 8.95 -22.33
CA ILE A 367 -10.64 8.59 -23.57
C ILE A 367 -11.36 9.29 -24.72
N GLY A 368 -10.68 10.23 -25.35
CA GLY A 368 -11.19 10.99 -26.50
C GLY A 368 -11.18 10.20 -27.81
N ASN A 369 -11.55 10.87 -28.92
CA ASN A 369 -11.64 10.27 -30.26
C ASN A 369 -10.31 9.71 -30.77
N ASP A 370 -9.20 10.29 -30.34
CA ASP A 370 -7.84 9.90 -30.66
C ASP A 370 -7.32 8.71 -29.82
N ARG A 371 -8.18 8.16 -28.97
CA ARG A 371 -7.84 7.11 -27.98
C ARG A 371 -6.78 7.54 -26.96
N ILE A 372 -6.49 8.83 -26.85
CA ILE A 372 -5.59 9.37 -25.83
C ILE A 372 -6.42 9.70 -24.57
N PRO A 373 -6.00 9.25 -23.38
CA PRO A 373 -6.67 9.62 -22.14
C PRO A 373 -6.37 11.07 -21.75
N ASN A 374 -7.35 11.73 -21.16
CA ASN A 374 -7.30 13.13 -20.74
C ASN A 374 -7.89 13.25 -19.33
N ALA A 375 -7.27 14.07 -18.49
CA ALA A 375 -7.78 14.35 -17.14
C ALA A 375 -8.48 15.70 -17.06
N GLY A 376 -9.47 15.81 -16.19
CA GLY A 376 -10.24 16.99 -15.88
C GLY A 376 -10.94 16.86 -14.54
N ILE A 377 -12.06 17.57 -14.36
CA ILE A 377 -12.92 17.49 -13.17
C ILE A 377 -14.39 17.39 -13.54
N ILE A 378 -15.16 16.74 -12.68
CA ILE A 378 -16.63 16.75 -12.65
C ILE A 378 -17.03 17.54 -11.42
N TYR A 379 -18.00 18.44 -11.55
CA TYR A 379 -18.41 19.30 -10.44
C TYR A 379 -19.92 19.55 -10.39
N SER A 380 -20.41 19.86 -9.19
CA SER A 380 -21.80 20.26 -8.92
C SER A 380 -21.83 21.52 -8.07
N LYS A 381 -22.67 22.49 -8.42
CA LYS A 381 -22.90 23.74 -7.67
C LYS A 381 -24.20 23.73 -6.86
N ASP A 382 -24.96 22.66 -6.93
CA ASP A 382 -26.31 22.54 -6.38
C ASP A 382 -26.45 21.32 -5.46
N HIS A 383 -25.35 20.99 -4.78
CA HIS A 383 -25.28 19.86 -3.83
C HIS A 383 -25.62 18.51 -4.46
N GLY A 384 -25.12 18.27 -5.70
CA GLY A 384 -25.22 16.99 -6.39
C GLY A 384 -26.53 16.77 -7.15
N LYS A 385 -27.39 17.78 -7.34
CA LYS A 385 -28.61 17.66 -8.16
C LYS A 385 -28.26 17.59 -9.64
N THR A 386 -27.31 18.42 -10.08
CA THR A 386 -26.78 18.41 -11.44
C THR A 386 -25.25 18.36 -11.43
N TRP A 387 -24.68 17.72 -12.46
CA TRP A 387 -23.25 17.58 -12.62
C TRP A 387 -22.78 18.13 -13.96
N ASN A 388 -21.60 18.72 -13.96
CA ASN A 388 -20.95 19.31 -15.12
C ASN A 388 -19.54 18.76 -15.25
N ILE A 389 -18.96 18.79 -16.44
CA ILE A 389 -17.58 18.41 -16.69
C ILE A 389 -16.77 19.59 -17.22
N SER A 390 -15.49 19.64 -16.85
CA SER A 390 -14.54 20.66 -17.31
C SER A 390 -14.00 20.37 -18.71
N THR A 391 -13.26 21.33 -19.26
CA THR A 391 -12.32 21.05 -20.35
C THR A 391 -11.17 20.17 -19.84
N LEU A 392 -10.36 19.60 -20.74
CA LEU A 392 -9.18 18.83 -20.37
C LEU A 392 -8.12 19.71 -19.68
N ALA A 393 -7.54 19.21 -18.59
CA ALA A 393 -6.42 19.86 -17.92
C ALA A 393 -5.08 19.54 -18.58
N ARG A 394 -4.92 18.29 -19.02
CA ARG A 394 -3.73 17.81 -19.73
C ARG A 394 -4.05 16.51 -20.47
N THR A 395 -3.50 16.39 -21.67
CA THR A 395 -3.61 15.18 -22.48
C THR A 395 -2.60 14.12 -22.02
N ASN A 396 -2.88 12.86 -22.33
CA ASN A 396 -2.11 11.68 -21.97
C ASN A 396 -1.88 11.55 -20.45
N THR A 397 -2.92 11.86 -19.70
CA THR A 397 -3.01 11.73 -18.24
C THR A 397 -4.27 10.96 -17.86
N THR A 398 -4.23 10.29 -16.71
CA THR A 398 -5.29 9.40 -16.26
C THR A 398 -5.71 9.74 -14.83
N GLU A 399 -5.71 8.78 -13.92
CA GLU A 399 -6.13 8.89 -12.53
C GLU A 399 -5.53 10.12 -11.84
N SER A 400 -6.39 10.93 -11.26
CA SER A 400 -6.01 12.23 -10.72
C SER A 400 -6.65 12.47 -9.37
N GLN A 401 -6.05 13.38 -8.61
CA GLN A 401 -6.63 13.89 -7.36
C GLN A 401 -6.77 15.40 -7.44
N VAL A 402 -7.84 15.92 -6.85
CA VAL A 402 -8.13 17.36 -6.79
C VAL A 402 -8.07 17.87 -5.36
N ALA A 403 -7.52 19.07 -5.18
CA ALA A 403 -7.53 19.78 -3.90
C ALA A 403 -7.83 21.27 -4.13
N GLU A 404 -8.54 21.90 -3.20
CA GLU A 404 -8.66 23.35 -3.14
C GLU A 404 -7.46 23.87 -2.35
N VAL A 405 -6.53 24.51 -3.06
CA VAL A 405 -5.26 24.98 -2.48
C VAL A 405 -5.41 26.38 -1.88
N GLU A 406 -6.21 27.23 -2.51
CA GLU A 406 -6.65 28.52 -2.02
C GLU A 406 -8.15 28.64 -2.28
N PRO A 407 -8.89 29.53 -1.60
CA PRO A 407 -10.31 29.71 -1.84
C PRO A 407 -10.62 29.94 -3.33
N GLY A 408 -11.37 29.03 -3.95
CA GLY A 408 -11.72 29.05 -5.37
C GLY A 408 -10.62 28.59 -6.33
N VAL A 409 -9.44 28.21 -5.85
CA VAL A 409 -8.33 27.70 -6.67
C VAL A 409 -8.23 26.19 -6.52
N LEU A 410 -8.48 25.45 -7.58
CA LEU A 410 -8.34 24.00 -7.63
C LEU A 410 -6.98 23.61 -8.23
N MET A 411 -6.31 22.69 -7.59
CA MET A 411 -5.14 21.96 -8.12
C MET A 411 -5.56 20.56 -8.52
N LEU A 412 -5.27 20.15 -9.75
CA LEU A 412 -5.41 18.79 -10.24
C LEU A 412 -4.02 18.15 -10.39
N ASN A 413 -3.76 17.12 -9.60
CA ASN A 413 -2.53 16.35 -9.63
C ASN A 413 -2.78 15.04 -10.37
N MET A 414 -2.13 14.85 -11.51
CA MET A 414 -2.47 13.86 -12.53
C MET A 414 -1.40 12.79 -12.68
N ARG A 415 -1.83 11.53 -12.79
CA ARG A 415 -1.01 10.42 -13.26
C ARG A 415 -0.67 10.65 -14.73
N ASP A 416 0.60 10.89 -15.02
CA ASP A 416 1.07 11.17 -16.38
C ASP A 416 1.63 9.89 -17.02
N ASN A 417 1.01 9.44 -18.12
CA ASN A 417 1.43 8.22 -18.82
C ASN A 417 2.83 8.32 -19.47
N ARG A 418 3.40 9.52 -19.52
CA ARG A 418 4.80 9.72 -19.93
C ARG A 418 5.79 9.23 -18.89
N GLY A 419 5.30 8.97 -17.66
CA GLY A 419 6.09 8.42 -16.55
C GLY A 419 7.09 9.40 -15.94
N GLY A 420 7.71 8.95 -14.86
CA GLY A 420 8.79 9.63 -14.15
C GLY A 420 8.33 10.68 -13.15
N SER A 421 7.25 11.41 -13.40
CA SER A 421 6.76 12.46 -12.51
C SER A 421 5.28 12.78 -12.73
N ARG A 422 4.62 13.30 -11.70
CA ARG A 422 3.23 13.80 -11.74
C ARG A 422 3.13 15.04 -12.62
N ALA A 423 2.02 15.17 -13.34
CA ALA A 423 1.62 16.42 -13.97
C ALA A 423 0.67 17.18 -13.04
N VAL A 424 0.80 18.50 -12.99
CA VAL A 424 -0.02 19.34 -12.10
C VAL A 424 -0.53 20.55 -12.86
N SER A 425 -1.83 20.82 -12.75
CA SER A 425 -2.47 22.01 -13.32
C SER A 425 -3.40 22.66 -12.29
N THR A 426 -3.62 23.95 -12.41
CA THR A 426 -4.55 24.73 -11.57
C THR A 426 -5.62 25.40 -12.40
N THR A 427 -6.78 25.67 -11.77
CA THR A 427 -7.89 26.41 -12.37
C THR A 427 -8.58 27.26 -11.30
N THR A 428 -9.12 28.43 -11.72
CA THR A 428 -9.94 29.34 -10.89
C THR A 428 -11.38 29.48 -11.40
N ASP A 429 -11.72 28.75 -12.46
CA ASP A 429 -13.00 28.85 -13.16
C ASP A 429 -13.69 27.48 -13.38
N LEU A 430 -13.42 26.54 -12.46
CA LEU A 430 -13.91 25.15 -12.50
C LEU A 430 -13.52 24.42 -13.80
N GLY A 431 -12.29 24.67 -14.26
CA GLY A 431 -11.71 23.98 -15.40
C GLY A 431 -12.23 24.40 -16.76
N LYS A 432 -12.78 25.60 -16.90
CA LYS A 432 -12.99 26.22 -18.22
C LYS A 432 -11.63 26.52 -18.85
N THR A 433 -10.69 26.99 -18.02
CA THR A 433 -9.28 27.19 -18.37
C THR A 433 -8.36 26.56 -17.34
N TRP A 434 -7.19 26.11 -17.80
CA TRP A 434 -6.18 25.48 -16.98
C TRP A 434 -4.82 26.12 -17.17
N LYS A 435 -4.07 26.23 -16.06
CA LYS A 435 -2.68 26.69 -16.06
C LYS A 435 -1.79 25.57 -15.51
N GLU A 436 -0.72 25.25 -16.25
CA GLU A 436 0.28 24.30 -15.72
C GLU A 436 0.96 24.90 -14.49
N HIS A 437 1.03 24.11 -13.41
CA HIS A 437 1.67 24.51 -12.15
C HIS A 437 3.17 24.35 -12.25
N GLU A 438 3.97 25.18 -11.57
CA GLU A 438 5.43 25.16 -11.65
C GLU A 438 6.07 23.86 -11.16
N SER A 439 5.42 23.12 -10.25
CA SER A 439 5.86 21.78 -9.81
C SER A 439 5.57 20.67 -10.80
N SER A 440 4.83 20.96 -11.87
CA SER A 440 4.43 19.96 -12.86
C SER A 440 5.63 19.30 -13.50
N ARG A 441 5.65 17.97 -13.53
CA ARG A 441 6.70 17.14 -14.14
C ARG A 441 8.09 17.23 -13.48
N THR A 442 8.23 17.91 -12.34
CA THR A 442 9.52 18.16 -11.71
C THR A 442 9.57 17.74 -10.24
N ALA A 443 8.56 18.07 -9.43
CA ALA A 443 8.65 17.98 -7.97
C ALA A 443 8.22 16.64 -7.38
N LEU A 444 7.35 15.89 -8.05
CA LEU A 444 6.76 14.65 -7.54
C LEU A 444 7.05 13.49 -8.49
N GLN A 445 8.10 12.73 -8.21
CA GLN A 445 8.38 11.52 -8.98
C GLN A 445 7.30 10.45 -8.76
N GLU A 446 6.99 9.68 -9.82
CA GLU A 446 6.00 8.62 -9.77
C GLU A 446 6.16 7.60 -10.90
N PRO A 447 5.79 6.31 -10.66
CA PRO A 447 5.98 5.22 -11.61
C PRO A 447 4.73 4.91 -12.45
N VAL A 448 4.03 5.91 -12.95
CA VAL A 448 2.72 5.76 -13.61
C VAL A 448 1.74 5.02 -12.70
N CYS A 449 1.43 5.62 -11.56
CA CYS A 449 0.56 5.04 -10.52
C CYS A 449 -0.40 6.09 -9.97
N MET A 450 -1.53 5.62 -9.39
CA MET A 450 -2.43 6.48 -8.62
C MET A 450 -1.72 7.04 -7.39
N ALA A 451 -2.20 8.19 -6.89
CA ALA A 451 -1.71 8.88 -5.71
C ALA A 451 -2.87 9.52 -4.95
N SER A 452 -2.62 10.02 -3.75
CA SER A 452 -3.59 10.79 -2.96
C SER A 452 -3.07 12.19 -2.70
N LEU A 453 -3.95 13.19 -2.78
CA LEU A 453 -3.67 14.60 -2.48
C LEU A 453 -4.76 15.15 -1.57
N ILE A 454 -4.38 15.76 -0.46
CA ILE A 454 -5.31 16.46 0.42
C ILE A 454 -4.77 17.85 0.82
N SER A 455 -5.67 18.82 0.94
CA SER A 455 -5.40 20.11 1.56
C SER A 455 -5.85 20.06 3.02
N VAL A 456 -4.97 20.47 3.94
CA VAL A 456 -5.24 20.56 5.39
C VAL A 456 -5.09 22.02 5.79
N LYS A 457 -6.18 22.62 6.26
CA LYS A 457 -6.19 24.04 6.60
C LYS A 457 -5.42 24.34 7.89
N ALA A 458 -4.94 25.56 8.03
CA ALA A 458 -4.15 26.04 9.18
C ALA A 458 -4.79 25.71 10.53
N LYS A 459 -6.12 25.84 10.63
CA LYS A 459 -6.90 25.52 11.85
C LYS A 459 -7.02 24.02 12.16
N GLU A 460 -6.68 23.16 11.20
CA GLU A 460 -6.84 21.69 11.28
C GLU A 460 -5.50 20.99 11.59
N ASN A 461 -4.41 21.74 11.76
CA ASN A 461 -3.09 21.18 12.02
C ASN A 461 -2.30 21.99 13.04
N VAL A 462 -1.30 21.36 13.63
CA VAL A 462 -0.45 21.97 14.70
C VAL A 462 0.54 23.00 14.18
N LEU A 463 0.77 23.09 12.87
CA LEU A 463 1.70 24.04 12.27
C LEU A 463 1.08 25.42 12.08
N GLY A 464 -0.26 25.53 12.17
CA GLY A 464 -0.99 26.79 11.96
C GLY A 464 -0.82 27.38 10.56
N LYS A 465 -0.56 26.54 9.55
CA LYS A 465 -0.40 26.91 8.13
C LYS A 465 -1.21 25.99 7.26
N ASP A 466 -1.70 26.47 6.12
CA ASP A 466 -2.27 25.61 5.10
C ASP A 466 -1.16 24.72 4.53
N ILE A 467 -1.42 23.42 4.45
CA ILE A 467 -0.46 22.43 3.95
C ILE A 467 -1.14 21.50 2.93
N LEU A 468 -0.36 21.01 2.00
CA LEU A 468 -0.77 19.90 1.14
C LEU A 468 -0.06 18.63 1.59
N LEU A 469 -0.81 17.54 1.70
CA LEU A 469 -0.25 16.20 1.89
C LEU A 469 -0.45 15.39 0.62
N PHE A 470 0.61 14.73 0.19
CA PHE A 470 0.61 13.88 -0.99
C PHE A 470 1.19 12.51 -0.65
N SER A 471 0.51 11.43 -1.05
CA SER A 471 0.98 10.07 -0.82
C SER A 471 1.05 9.31 -2.14
N ASN A 472 2.20 8.69 -2.41
CA ASN A 472 2.41 7.87 -3.60
C ASN A 472 3.60 6.91 -3.45
N PRO A 473 3.78 5.96 -4.39
CA PRO A 473 5.07 5.28 -4.59
C PRO A 473 6.14 6.30 -4.96
N ASN A 474 7.10 6.53 -4.06
CA ASN A 474 8.16 7.55 -4.24
C ASN A 474 9.35 7.01 -5.05
N ASP A 475 9.08 6.60 -6.26
CA ASP A 475 10.07 6.11 -7.23
C ASP A 475 9.59 6.45 -8.65
N ALA A 476 10.52 6.73 -9.57
CA ALA A 476 10.18 7.13 -10.94
C ALA A 476 9.78 5.95 -11.86
N LYS A 477 10.04 4.71 -11.46
CA LYS A 477 9.91 3.52 -12.33
C LYS A 477 9.15 2.37 -11.69
N ASN A 478 9.24 2.22 -10.35
CA ASN A 478 8.74 1.05 -9.65
C ASN A 478 7.72 1.46 -8.58
N ARG A 479 6.69 0.63 -8.39
CA ARG A 479 5.65 0.85 -7.38
C ARG A 479 6.10 0.31 -6.03
N HIS A 480 6.96 1.08 -5.34
CA HIS A 480 7.42 0.82 -3.98
C HIS A 480 7.71 2.15 -3.27
N SER A 481 8.12 2.08 -2.00
CA SER A 481 8.46 3.25 -1.19
C SER A 481 7.29 4.22 -1.01
N ILE A 482 6.14 3.67 -0.54
CA ILE A 482 4.97 4.49 -0.25
C ILE A 482 5.34 5.55 0.77
N THR A 483 5.23 6.80 0.37
CA THR A 483 5.70 7.95 1.12
C THR A 483 4.62 9.01 1.20
N ILE A 484 4.36 9.54 2.40
CA ILE A 484 3.60 10.77 2.59
C ILE A 484 4.57 11.94 2.53
N LYS A 485 4.23 12.96 1.77
CA LYS A 485 5.00 14.18 1.59
C LYS A 485 4.14 15.38 1.98
N ALA A 486 4.75 16.37 2.62
CA ALA A 486 4.08 17.62 2.93
C ALA A 486 4.71 18.78 2.15
N SER A 487 3.85 19.63 1.58
CA SER A 487 4.23 20.93 1.01
C SER A 487 3.66 22.04 1.89
N LEU A 488 4.48 23.05 2.16
CA LEU A 488 4.14 24.22 2.99
C LEU A 488 4.01 25.51 2.16
N ASP A 489 4.06 25.40 0.84
CA ASP A 489 4.12 26.49 -0.13
C ASP A 489 3.16 26.31 -1.32
N GLY A 490 2.01 25.71 -1.07
CA GLY A 490 0.96 25.52 -2.10
C GLY A 490 1.30 24.45 -3.13
N GLY A 491 2.20 23.53 -2.84
CA GLY A 491 2.57 22.42 -3.73
C GLY A 491 3.77 22.71 -4.64
N VAL A 492 4.46 23.81 -4.42
CA VAL A 492 5.66 24.20 -5.19
C VAL A 492 6.82 23.27 -4.86
N THR A 493 7.10 23.10 -3.57
CA THR A 493 8.18 22.22 -3.10
C THR A 493 7.68 21.12 -2.18
N TRP A 494 8.40 19.97 -2.22
CA TRP A 494 8.13 18.77 -1.43
C TRP A 494 9.45 18.26 -0.83
N LEU A 495 9.95 19.01 0.17
CA LEU A 495 11.29 18.83 0.71
C LEU A 495 11.47 17.46 1.39
N PRO A 496 12.67 16.85 1.31
CA PRO A 496 12.94 15.54 1.91
C PRO A 496 12.66 15.47 3.42
N GLU A 497 12.93 16.54 4.17
CA GLU A 497 12.66 16.65 5.61
C GLU A 497 11.16 16.65 5.96
N ASN A 498 10.30 16.91 4.98
CA ASN A 498 8.85 16.87 5.11
C ASN A 498 8.25 15.59 4.52
N GLN A 499 9.04 14.50 4.46
CA GLN A 499 8.61 13.22 3.90
C GLN A 499 8.65 12.12 4.94
N LEU A 500 7.60 11.29 4.94
CA LEU A 500 7.45 10.13 5.80
C LEU A 500 7.34 8.87 4.95
N LEU A 501 8.37 8.03 4.97
CA LEU A 501 8.33 6.72 4.35
C LEU A 501 7.51 5.77 5.22
N LEU A 502 6.38 5.29 4.71
CA LEU A 502 5.50 4.34 5.39
C LEU A 502 5.87 2.89 5.07
N ASP A 503 6.06 2.60 3.79
CA ASP A 503 6.28 1.25 3.29
C ASP A 503 7.34 1.28 2.19
N ALA A 504 8.50 0.69 2.46
CA ALA A 504 9.54 0.57 1.45
C ALA A 504 9.30 -0.62 0.50
N GLY A 505 8.24 -1.39 0.74
CA GLY A 505 7.84 -2.55 -0.01
C GLY A 505 8.80 -3.72 0.11
N CYS A 506 8.26 -4.91 -0.01
CA CYS A 506 9.05 -6.12 -0.31
C CYS A 506 9.33 -6.23 -1.83
N GLY A 507 9.00 -5.19 -2.58
CA GLY A 507 9.36 -5.02 -3.99
C GLY A 507 8.41 -5.61 -5.01
N VAL A 508 7.21 -6.07 -4.68
CA VAL A 508 6.22 -6.47 -5.70
C VAL A 508 4.80 -6.33 -5.17
N GLY A 509 4.07 -5.37 -5.69
CA GLY A 509 2.63 -5.26 -5.51
C GLY A 509 2.14 -3.83 -5.66
N ASP A 510 0.95 -3.67 -6.20
CA ASP A 510 0.18 -2.44 -6.08
C ASP A 510 -0.16 -2.27 -4.59
N THR A 511 0.70 -1.61 -3.84
CA THR A 511 0.33 -1.03 -2.57
C THR A 511 -0.28 0.33 -2.88
N ALA A 512 -1.46 0.32 -3.50
CA ALA A 512 -2.32 1.48 -3.45
C ALA A 512 -2.74 1.60 -1.99
N ALA A 513 -2.19 2.58 -1.30
CA ALA A 513 -2.60 2.96 0.03
C ALA A 513 -3.97 3.65 -0.02
#